data_a4c353499d618034203afdf7a69a63eb
#
_entry.id   a4c353499d618034203afdf7a69a63eb
#
_cell.length_a   1.000
_cell.length_b   1.000
_cell.length_c   1.000
_cell.angle_alpha   90.00
_cell.angle_beta   90.00
_cell.angle_gamma   90.00
#
_symmetry.space_group_name_H-M   'P 1'
#
loop_
_entity.id
_entity.type
_entity.pdbx_description
1 polymer ?
#
loop_
_entity_poly.entity_id
_entity_poly.type
_entity_poly.pdbx_seq_one_letter_code
_entity_poly.pdbx_strand_id
1 'polypeptide(L)' 'MEIVLAAKAIGAGIAVLALFGVGLALGNIFSTLIASVARNPASRDTVFPIGILGFALTEAVALFALLIAFLILFT' A
#
# COMPACT_ATOMS: atom_id res chain seq x y z
N MET A 1 24.09 14.66 -17.39
CA MET A 1 22.64 14.65 -17.63
C MET A 1 22.11 13.24 -17.68
N GLU A 2 22.71 12.37 -18.51
CA GLU A 2 22.24 10.98 -18.61
C GLU A 2 22.38 10.22 -17.30
N ILE A 3 23.46 10.43 -16.56
CA ILE A 3 23.65 9.80 -15.25
C ILE A 3 22.59 10.28 -14.27
N VAL A 4 22.25 11.57 -14.31
CA VAL A 4 21.21 12.12 -13.43
C VAL A 4 19.84 11.53 -13.77
N LEU A 5 19.52 11.43 -15.05
CA LEU A 5 18.27 10.83 -15.49
C LEU A 5 18.19 9.35 -15.09
N ALA A 6 19.28 8.62 -15.28
CA ALA A 6 19.34 7.22 -14.88
C ALA A 6 19.19 7.07 -13.37
N ALA A 7 19.83 7.93 -12.59
CA ALA A 7 19.72 7.89 -11.13
C ALA A 7 18.28 8.18 -10.67
N LYS A 8 17.61 9.14 -11.29
CA LYS A 8 16.22 9.45 -11.00
C LYS A 8 15.31 8.26 -11.30
N ALA A 9 15.50 7.63 -12.45
CA ALA A 9 14.69 6.46 -12.82
C ALA A 9 14.87 5.31 -11.82
N ILE A 10 16.12 5.03 -11.45
CA ILE A 10 16.43 3.99 -10.48
C ILE A 10 15.87 4.35 -9.09
N GLY A 11 16.06 5.60 -8.67
CA GLY A 11 15.56 6.06 -7.38
C GLY A 11 14.05 6.00 -7.28
N ALA A 12 13.33 6.39 -8.33
CA ALA A 12 11.88 6.29 -8.38
C ALA A 12 11.43 4.83 -8.35
N GLY A 13 12.11 3.96 -9.06
CA GLY A 13 11.83 2.53 -9.04
C GLY A 13 12.01 1.94 -7.64
N ILE A 14 13.07 2.33 -6.93
CA ILE A 14 13.29 1.90 -5.55
C ILE A 14 12.19 2.43 -4.64
N ALA A 15 11.79 3.69 -4.81
CA ALA A 15 10.73 4.28 -4.00
C ALA A 15 9.41 3.51 -4.14
N VAL A 16 9.05 3.06 -5.35
CA VAL A 16 7.82 2.30 -5.55
C VAL A 16 7.92 0.85 -5.10
N LEU A 17 9.10 0.36 -4.71
CA LEU A 17 9.20 -0.97 -4.07
C LEU A 17 8.33 -1.06 -2.82
N ALA A 18 8.10 0.05 -2.12
CA ALA A 18 7.21 0.07 -0.98
C ALA A 18 5.80 -0.40 -1.33
N LEU A 19 5.36 -0.21 -2.59
CA LEU A 19 4.05 -0.64 -3.05
C LEU A 19 3.91 -2.16 -3.05
N PHE A 20 5.01 -2.89 -3.21
CA PHE A 20 5.00 -4.35 -3.07
C PHE A 20 4.58 -4.76 -1.66
N GLY A 21 5.16 -4.11 -0.64
CA GLY A 21 4.79 -4.37 0.74
C GLY A 21 3.35 -3.99 1.04
N VAL A 22 2.88 -2.87 0.49
CA VAL A 22 1.48 -2.45 0.62
C VAL A 22 0.55 -3.49 0.00
N GLY A 23 0.88 -3.99 -1.20
CA GLY A 23 0.08 -5.03 -1.84
C GLY A 23 -0.03 -6.29 -0.99
N LEU A 24 1.08 -6.75 -0.41
CA LEU A 24 1.07 -7.89 0.50
C LEU A 24 0.23 -7.60 1.75
N ALA A 25 0.37 -6.42 2.32
CA ALA A 25 -0.38 -6.03 3.51
C ALA A 25 -1.89 -5.99 3.23
N LEU A 26 -2.29 -5.40 2.10
CA LEU A 26 -3.70 -5.35 1.71
C LEU A 26 -4.27 -6.74 1.47
N GLY A 27 -3.52 -7.61 0.79
CA GLY A 27 -3.91 -8.99 0.59
C GLY A 27 -4.12 -9.70 1.93
N ASN A 28 -3.23 -9.48 2.88
CA ASN A 28 -3.32 -10.07 4.22
C ASN A 28 -4.52 -9.54 4.99
N ILE A 29 -4.77 -8.23 4.94
CA ILE A 29 -5.92 -7.60 5.60
C ILE A 29 -7.22 -8.19 5.07
N PHE A 30 -7.40 -8.22 3.75
CA PHE A 30 -8.67 -8.67 3.18
C PHE A 30 -8.84 -10.18 3.30
N SER A 31 -7.79 -10.97 3.16
CA SER A 31 -7.85 -12.40 3.39
C SER A 31 -8.29 -12.72 4.81
N THR A 32 -7.70 -12.05 5.79
CA THR A 32 -8.04 -12.25 7.20
C THR A 32 -9.46 -11.76 7.49
N LEU A 33 -9.86 -10.62 6.92
CA LEU A 33 -11.18 -10.06 7.09
C LEU A 33 -12.26 -11.02 6.56
N ILE A 34 -12.07 -11.52 5.34
CA ILE A 34 -12.99 -12.45 4.71
C ILE A 34 -13.11 -13.72 5.53
N ALA A 35 -11.97 -14.28 5.96
CA ALA A 35 -11.97 -15.51 6.78
C ALA A 35 -12.66 -15.28 8.11
N SER A 36 -12.45 -14.14 8.75
CA SER A 36 -13.07 -13.82 10.04
C SER A 36 -14.58 -13.70 9.93
N VAL A 37 -15.07 -13.03 8.89
CA VAL A 37 -16.51 -12.88 8.67
C VAL A 37 -17.13 -14.22 8.27
N ALA A 38 -16.41 -15.02 7.48
CA ALA A 38 -16.90 -16.35 7.09
C ALA A 38 -17.05 -17.28 8.28
N ARG A 39 -16.15 -17.20 9.27
CA ARG A 39 -16.22 -18.00 10.49
C ARG A 39 -17.34 -17.54 11.44
N ASN A 40 -17.56 -16.25 11.47
CA ASN A 40 -18.55 -15.65 12.36
C ASN A 40 -19.23 -14.48 11.64
N PRO A 41 -20.26 -14.75 10.84
CA PRO A 41 -20.94 -13.67 10.11
C PRO A 41 -21.51 -12.57 11.00
N ALA A 42 -21.82 -12.87 12.24
CA ALA A 42 -22.34 -11.89 13.19
C ALA A 42 -21.28 -10.83 13.55
N SER A 43 -19.99 -11.11 13.35
CA SER A 43 -18.91 -10.18 13.65
C SER A 43 -18.71 -9.12 12.57
N ARG A 44 -19.38 -9.24 11.42
CA ARG A 44 -19.16 -8.37 10.27
C ARG A 44 -19.26 -6.89 10.62
N ASP A 45 -20.27 -6.50 11.37
CA ASP A 45 -20.52 -5.10 11.72
C ASP A 45 -19.43 -4.51 12.62
N THR A 46 -18.73 -5.36 13.38
CA THR A 46 -17.62 -4.96 14.24
C THR A 46 -16.28 -4.99 13.51
N VAL A 47 -16.05 -6.04 12.73
CA VAL A 47 -14.74 -6.34 12.14
C VAL A 47 -14.53 -5.57 10.83
N PHE A 48 -15.58 -5.42 10.02
CA PHE A 48 -15.45 -4.82 8.70
C PHE A 48 -14.97 -3.36 8.77
N PRO A 49 -15.52 -2.49 9.64
CA PRO A 49 -15.03 -1.11 9.74
C PRO A 49 -13.56 -1.03 10.15
N ILE A 50 -13.11 -1.92 11.02
CA ILE A 50 -11.70 -1.98 11.44
C ILE A 50 -10.82 -2.40 10.26
N GLY A 51 -11.26 -3.35 9.47
CA GLY A 51 -10.55 -3.77 8.26
C GLY A 51 -10.43 -2.65 7.24
N ILE A 52 -11.48 -1.86 7.05
CA ILE A 52 -11.46 -0.72 6.16
C ILE A 52 -10.52 0.38 6.68
N LEU A 53 -10.47 0.58 7.99
CA LEU A 53 -9.51 1.51 8.58
C LEU A 53 -8.08 1.06 8.29
N GLY A 54 -7.78 -0.22 8.46
CA GLY A 54 -6.48 -0.78 8.12
C GLY A 54 -6.13 -0.61 6.65
N PHE A 55 -7.10 -0.83 5.75
CA PHE A 55 -6.93 -0.57 4.33
C PHE A 55 -6.57 0.90 4.08
N ALA A 56 -7.31 1.84 4.67
CA ALA A 56 -7.10 3.27 4.46
C ALA A 56 -5.72 3.71 4.94
N LEU A 57 -5.27 3.23 6.10
CA LEU A 57 -3.95 3.55 6.62
C LEU A 57 -2.83 2.97 5.76
N THR A 58 -3.00 1.76 5.27
CA THR A 58 -2.02 1.11 4.40
C THR A 58 -1.93 1.84 3.06
N GLU A 59 -3.08 2.23 2.50
CA GLU A 59 -3.14 2.98 1.26
C GLU A 59 -2.48 4.36 1.40
N ALA A 60 -2.62 5.01 2.56
CA ALA A 60 -1.96 6.29 2.81
C ALA A 60 -0.45 6.16 2.72
N VAL A 61 0.13 5.09 3.25
CA VAL A 61 1.57 4.82 3.12
C VAL A 61 1.96 4.64 1.66
N ALA A 62 1.13 3.94 0.87
CA ALA A 62 1.37 3.76 -0.56
C ALA A 62 1.38 5.09 -1.30
N LEU A 63 0.47 5.99 -0.96
CA LEU A 63 0.41 7.30 -1.60
C LEU A 63 1.64 8.15 -1.28
N PHE A 64 2.17 8.07 -0.05
CA PHE A 64 3.42 8.73 0.29
C PHE A 64 4.58 8.20 -0.55
N ALA A 65 4.69 6.89 -0.71
CA ALA A 65 5.75 6.30 -1.53
C ALA A 65 5.63 6.74 -2.98
N LEU A 66 4.42 6.78 -3.52
CA LEU A 66 4.16 7.23 -4.88
C LEU A 66 4.53 8.71 -5.05
N LEU A 67 4.19 9.55 -4.07
CA LEU A 67 4.54 10.96 -4.07
C LEU A 67 6.07 11.13 -4.13
N ILE A 68 6.80 10.38 -3.33
CA ILE A 68 8.26 10.44 -3.33
C ILE A 68 8.81 10.04 -4.70
N ALA A 69 8.25 9.00 -5.32
CA ALA A 69 8.67 8.57 -6.66
C ALA A 69 8.46 9.70 -7.69
N PHE A 70 7.33 10.38 -7.65
CA PHE A 70 7.06 11.51 -8.54
C PHE A 70 7.99 12.69 -8.27
N LEU A 71 8.28 12.99 -7.00
CA LEU A 71 9.24 14.05 -6.67
C LEU A 71 10.62 13.73 -7.22
N ILE A 72 11.05 12.49 -7.14
CA ILE A 72 12.34 12.06 -7.68
C ILE A 72 12.36 12.21 -9.19
N LEU A 73 11.28 11.80 -9.89
CA LEU A 73 11.25 11.82 -11.35
C LEU A 73 11.15 13.23 -11.92
N PHE A 74 10.39 14.12 -11.29
CA PHE A 74 9.99 15.39 -11.89
C PHE A 74 10.62 16.62 -11.24
N THR A 75 11.47 16.44 -10.27
CA THR A 75 12.24 17.55 -9.70
C THR A 75 13.72 17.30 -9.77
#